data_e726e2177ae38c41dbc719387644794f
#
_entry.id   e726e2177ae38c41dbc719387644794f
#
_cell.length_a   1.000
_cell.length_b   1.000
_cell.length_c   1.000
_cell.angle_alpha   90.00
_cell.angle_beta   90.00
_cell.angle_gamma   90.00
#
_symmetry.space_group_name_H-M   'P 1'
#
loop_
_entity.id
_entity.type
_entity.pdbx_description
1 polymer ?
#
loop_
_entity_poly.entity_id
_entity_poly.type
_entity_poly.pdbx_seq_one_letter_code
_entity_poly.pdbx_strand_id
1 'polypeptide(L)'
;MLDLLVRGARIYDGTGAAPVHADVGVKDGVITAVGKAADATKRTLDAGGLALMPGIVDVHTHYDAQVTWDPTLSPSVALGVTTAILGNCGFGIAPCPAAQRETVMRNLSVVEGMDLEALLAGTRWEFETFAEYLDALGRVGPYANVGVLAQHSTIRTAVMGEAASEKKDPSADEMRRMQALVRDAMRAGAAGFASSFSPNHSGWGGRPMPSTIASDDELKQLVGVLKEFGKGIFVMATGPRATPEYMEAIAAETGRPAFMVTVLTMYNKANPERALEYYERCAAAIARGHELYIHSTCQPLSFDFTLREPYLLYSHDAFDRVTAAGPEERAAIYRDPAFRQRLRENFRNPKSGILFYGDWSQVEKDGVPVTRLAADPLEYVFDLPLDTQLVAKLYQNDDRGVAPLLKHPAGVVALSDAGAHLIYFCDAGFGLHFLAHWVRETGTFTLEEGVRRLTSDPARKYRIPKRGRIAPGQWADLLLFEPAQVGISGLERVADLPGGGSRMIRKPRGVHGVWVNGLRVFDGEKYIRRQSGPGAVIRTFDP
;
A
#
# COMPACT_ATOMS: atom_id res chain seq x y z
N MET A 1 18.39 32.24 -11.85
CA MET A 1 19.28 31.42 -11.00
C MET A 1 18.49 30.19 -10.58
N LEU A 2 19.04 29.00 -10.80
CA LEU A 2 18.44 27.72 -10.39
C LEU A 2 18.59 27.54 -8.88
N ASP A 3 17.65 26.82 -8.27
CA ASP A 3 17.75 26.39 -6.87
C ASP A 3 18.65 25.16 -6.71
N LEU A 4 18.57 24.25 -7.70
CA LEU A 4 19.35 23.02 -7.76
C LEU A 4 19.76 22.75 -9.22
N LEU A 5 21.00 22.33 -9.41
CA LEU A 5 21.53 21.76 -10.64
C LEU A 5 22.09 20.38 -10.34
N VAL A 6 21.49 19.32 -10.90
CA VAL A 6 22.04 17.97 -10.88
C VAL A 6 22.86 17.79 -12.17
N ARG A 7 24.18 17.59 -12.06
CA ARG A 7 25.10 17.47 -13.19
C ARG A 7 25.47 16.03 -13.49
N GLY A 8 25.58 15.73 -14.79
CA GLY A 8 26.17 14.49 -15.27
C GLY A 8 25.42 13.24 -14.85
N ALA A 9 24.11 13.32 -14.63
CA ALA A 9 23.30 12.17 -14.30
C ALA A 9 22.99 11.31 -15.54
N ARG A 10 22.86 10.01 -15.35
CA ARG A 10 22.22 9.12 -16.31
C ARG A 10 20.72 9.14 -16.05
N ILE A 11 19.99 9.90 -16.86
CA ILE A 11 18.58 10.22 -16.64
C ILE A 11 17.69 9.15 -17.27
N TYR A 12 16.84 8.52 -16.44
CA TYR A 12 15.72 7.67 -16.81
C TYR A 12 14.44 8.50 -16.59
N ASP A 13 13.89 9.05 -17.65
CA ASP A 13 12.90 10.13 -17.58
C ASP A 13 11.47 9.69 -17.19
N GLY A 14 11.23 8.39 -16.99
CA GLY A 14 9.94 7.82 -16.66
C GLY A 14 9.06 7.48 -17.87
N THR A 15 9.51 7.74 -19.12
CA THR A 15 8.72 7.39 -20.32
C THR A 15 8.93 5.95 -20.80
N GLY A 16 9.99 5.30 -20.36
CA GLY A 16 10.47 4.02 -20.89
C GLY A 16 11.42 4.20 -22.08
N ALA A 17 11.79 5.43 -22.44
CA ALA A 17 12.80 5.72 -23.44
C ALA A 17 14.20 5.42 -22.90
N ALA A 18 15.17 5.20 -23.83
CA ALA A 18 16.56 5.00 -23.47
C ALA A 18 17.11 6.20 -22.66
N PRO A 19 17.99 5.94 -21.66
CA PRO A 19 18.49 6.99 -20.80
C PRO A 19 19.42 7.95 -21.54
N VAL A 20 19.47 9.18 -21.05
CA VAL A 20 20.37 10.22 -21.56
C VAL A 20 21.32 10.69 -20.46
N HIS A 21 22.58 10.96 -20.83
CA HIS A 21 23.51 11.64 -19.92
C HIS A 21 23.31 13.15 -20.06
N ALA A 22 22.80 13.78 -19.00
CA ALA A 22 22.46 15.20 -19.04
C ALA A 22 22.42 15.82 -17.64
N ASP A 23 22.27 17.15 -17.60
CA ASP A 23 22.02 17.91 -16.39
C ASP A 23 20.51 18.11 -16.21
N VAL A 24 20.07 18.29 -14.96
CA VAL A 24 18.70 18.69 -14.61
C VAL A 24 18.73 19.97 -13.80
N GLY A 25 18.11 21.02 -14.35
CA GLY A 25 17.95 22.32 -13.67
C GLY A 25 16.58 22.43 -13.00
N VAL A 26 16.58 22.83 -11.72
CA VAL A 26 15.36 22.99 -10.92
C VAL A 26 15.25 24.41 -10.40
N LYS A 27 14.08 25.01 -10.52
CA LYS A 27 13.73 26.31 -9.96
C LYS A 27 12.33 26.29 -9.37
N ASP A 28 12.16 26.82 -8.18
CA ASP A 28 10.87 26.89 -7.47
C ASP A 28 10.15 25.52 -7.39
N GLY A 29 10.94 24.44 -7.17
CA GLY A 29 10.45 23.06 -7.08
C GLY A 29 10.12 22.39 -8.42
N VAL A 30 10.21 23.09 -9.55
CA VAL A 30 9.87 22.61 -10.90
C VAL A 30 11.14 22.39 -11.73
N ILE A 31 11.16 21.33 -12.51
CA ILE A 31 12.21 21.08 -13.50
C ILE A 31 12.06 22.12 -14.63
N THR A 32 13.09 22.92 -14.85
CA THR A 32 13.09 23.97 -15.88
C THR A 32 13.93 23.61 -17.10
N ALA A 33 14.91 22.71 -16.93
CA ALA A 33 15.77 22.27 -18.02
C ALA A 33 16.20 20.82 -17.84
N VAL A 34 16.33 20.09 -18.95
CA VAL A 34 16.97 18.78 -19.08
C VAL A 34 17.91 18.87 -20.27
N GLY A 35 19.22 18.64 -20.05
CA GLY A 35 20.28 18.85 -21.06
C GLY A 35 21.40 19.65 -20.47
N LYS A 36 22.12 20.42 -21.30
CA LYS A 36 23.12 21.38 -20.81
C LYS A 36 22.43 22.54 -20.12
N ALA A 37 22.62 22.65 -18.80
CA ALA A 37 22.15 23.80 -18.03
C ALA A 37 23.35 24.72 -17.75
N ALA A 38 23.29 25.94 -18.27
CA ALA A 38 24.37 26.94 -18.14
C ALA A 38 24.09 28.00 -17.08
N ASP A 39 22.98 27.91 -16.37
CA ASP A 39 22.52 28.94 -15.44
C ASP A 39 23.28 28.92 -14.12
N ALA A 40 23.45 30.12 -13.52
CA ALA A 40 23.91 30.23 -12.16
C ALA A 40 22.95 29.48 -11.22
N THR A 41 23.50 28.74 -10.28
CA THR A 41 22.74 27.90 -9.36
C THR A 41 23.10 28.20 -7.90
N LYS A 42 22.12 28.04 -7.00
CA LYS A 42 22.36 28.10 -5.55
C LYS A 42 23.08 26.85 -5.02
N ARG A 43 22.79 25.69 -5.63
CA ARG A 43 23.36 24.38 -5.25
C ARG A 43 23.65 23.56 -6.50
N THR A 44 24.80 22.95 -6.56
CA THR A 44 25.14 21.95 -7.56
C THR A 44 25.33 20.59 -6.87
N LEU A 45 24.77 19.56 -7.45
CA LEU A 45 25.02 18.17 -7.13
C LEU A 45 25.68 17.51 -8.33
N ASP A 46 26.89 17.02 -8.16
CA ASP A 46 27.52 16.15 -9.14
C ASP A 46 26.99 14.73 -8.97
N ALA A 47 26.30 14.22 -9.97
CA ALA A 47 25.74 12.88 -9.95
C ALA A 47 26.75 11.80 -10.34
N GLY A 48 27.93 12.17 -10.87
CA GLY A 48 29.01 11.22 -11.18
C GLY A 48 28.60 10.05 -12.08
N GLY A 49 27.59 10.22 -12.93
CA GLY A 49 27.06 9.15 -13.79
C GLY A 49 26.04 8.21 -13.10
N LEU A 50 25.67 8.46 -11.85
CA LEU A 50 24.59 7.74 -11.15
C LEU A 50 23.26 7.86 -11.91
N ALA A 51 22.38 6.89 -11.70
CA ALA A 51 21.05 6.92 -12.27
C ALA A 51 20.16 7.93 -11.53
N LEU A 52 19.50 8.80 -12.30
CA LEU A 52 18.49 9.73 -11.82
C LEU A 52 17.16 9.37 -12.46
N MET A 53 16.14 9.14 -11.64
CA MET A 53 14.77 8.85 -12.07
C MET A 53 13.76 9.75 -11.36
N PRO A 54 12.52 9.85 -11.87
CA PRO A 54 11.44 10.42 -11.07
C PRO A 54 11.27 9.63 -9.76
N GLY A 55 10.86 10.29 -8.70
CA GLY A 55 10.53 9.59 -7.47
C GLY A 55 9.40 8.59 -7.65
N ILE A 56 9.43 7.53 -6.86
CA ILE A 56 8.44 6.45 -6.89
C ILE A 56 7.07 6.99 -6.48
N VAL A 57 6.03 6.57 -7.21
CA VAL A 57 4.62 6.88 -6.92
C VAL A 57 3.97 5.64 -6.32
N ASP A 58 3.68 5.70 -5.04
CA ASP A 58 3.05 4.63 -4.28
C ASP A 58 1.56 4.92 -4.14
N VAL A 59 0.75 4.16 -4.84
CA VAL A 59 -0.70 4.40 -4.93
C VAL A 59 -1.51 3.57 -3.94
N HIS A 60 -0.85 2.80 -3.07
CA HIS A 60 -1.56 2.03 -2.05
C HIS A 60 -0.84 2.05 -0.71
N THR A 61 -1.24 2.97 0.16
CA THR A 61 -0.68 3.15 1.50
C THR A 61 -1.77 3.41 2.55
N HIS A 62 -1.41 3.21 3.83
CA HIS A 62 -2.25 3.41 5.00
C HIS A 62 -1.59 4.36 6.03
N TYR A 63 -0.94 5.40 5.54
CA TYR A 63 -0.31 6.42 6.38
C TYR A 63 -1.29 7.40 7.03
N ASP A 64 -2.59 7.21 6.91
CA ASP A 64 -3.64 8.14 7.33
C ASP A 64 -3.46 8.65 8.77
N ALA A 65 -3.21 7.75 9.70
CA ALA A 65 -2.93 8.12 11.09
C ALA A 65 -1.46 8.50 11.28
N GLN A 66 -0.52 7.69 10.77
CA GLN A 66 0.92 7.87 11.00
C GLN A 66 1.41 9.25 10.56
N VAL A 67 0.96 9.78 9.43
CA VAL A 67 1.39 11.09 8.91
C VAL A 67 1.14 12.23 9.90
N THR A 68 0.20 12.09 10.84
CA THR A 68 -0.10 13.12 11.85
C THR A 68 0.97 13.25 12.92
N TRP A 69 1.79 12.23 13.18
CA TRP A 69 2.92 12.26 14.12
C TRP A 69 4.27 12.06 13.46
N ASP A 70 4.32 11.36 12.32
CA ASP A 70 5.53 11.14 11.53
C ASP A 70 5.37 11.68 10.11
N PRO A 71 5.63 12.98 9.89
CA PRO A 71 5.52 13.60 8.58
C PRO A 71 6.54 13.05 7.57
N THR A 72 7.55 12.30 8.01
CA THR A 72 8.55 11.72 7.10
C THR A 72 8.01 10.54 6.30
N LEU A 73 6.84 10.01 6.65
CA LEU A 73 6.26 8.79 6.07
C LEU A 73 7.31 7.65 6.08
N SER A 74 8.03 7.53 7.19
CA SER A 74 9.06 6.49 7.35
C SER A 74 8.43 5.08 7.32
N PRO A 75 9.04 4.15 6.56
CA PRO A 75 10.32 4.26 5.84
C PRO A 75 10.19 4.64 4.35
N SER A 76 8.98 4.86 3.80
CA SER A 76 8.72 4.98 2.36
C SER A 76 9.56 6.04 1.66
N VAL A 77 9.73 7.23 2.24
CA VAL A 77 10.49 8.32 1.59
C VAL A 77 11.97 7.96 1.47
N ALA A 78 12.57 7.34 2.49
CA ALA A 78 13.96 6.84 2.39
C ALA A 78 14.11 5.76 1.30
N LEU A 79 13.04 5.00 1.04
CA LEU A 79 12.96 3.97 0.01
C LEU A 79 12.58 4.52 -1.39
N GLY A 80 12.64 5.86 -1.57
CA GLY A 80 12.49 6.52 -2.86
C GLY A 80 11.07 6.97 -3.21
N VAL A 81 10.09 6.76 -2.34
CA VAL A 81 8.71 7.22 -2.55
C VAL A 81 8.64 8.75 -2.37
N THR A 82 8.13 9.44 -3.37
CA THR A 82 7.95 10.89 -3.34
C THR A 82 6.48 11.33 -3.44
N THR A 83 5.60 10.38 -3.78
CA THR A 83 4.16 10.60 -3.82
C THR A 83 3.46 9.35 -3.29
N ALA A 84 2.55 9.52 -2.32
CA ALA A 84 1.78 8.45 -1.70
C ALA A 84 0.27 8.74 -1.76
N ILE A 85 -0.55 7.71 -1.99
CA ILE A 85 -2.01 7.80 -1.92
C ILE A 85 -2.49 7.09 -0.67
N LEU A 86 -3.18 7.83 0.20
CA LEU A 86 -3.73 7.42 1.48
C LEU A 86 -5.22 7.07 1.34
N GLY A 87 -5.79 6.39 2.34
CA GLY A 87 -7.21 6.07 2.40
C GLY A 87 -7.61 4.84 1.60
N ASN A 88 -6.68 3.98 1.28
CA ASN A 88 -6.94 2.74 0.55
C ASN A 88 -7.85 1.79 1.33
N CYS A 89 -8.38 0.77 0.70
CA CYS A 89 -9.32 -0.21 1.24
C CYS A 89 -10.61 0.40 1.84
N GLY A 90 -10.78 1.73 1.76
CA GLY A 90 -11.90 2.44 2.38
C GLY A 90 -11.77 2.62 3.89
N PHE A 91 -10.54 2.54 4.42
CA PHE A 91 -10.21 2.74 5.83
C PHE A 91 -9.31 3.96 6.00
N GLY A 92 -9.48 4.68 7.10
CA GLY A 92 -8.70 5.84 7.46
C GLY A 92 -9.31 6.59 8.61
N ILE A 93 -8.97 7.87 8.76
CA ILE A 93 -9.32 8.65 9.95
C ILE A 93 -10.16 9.90 9.68
N ALA A 94 -10.62 10.12 8.44
CA ALA A 94 -11.44 11.28 8.09
C ALA A 94 -12.50 10.95 7.03
N PRO A 95 -13.75 11.44 7.20
CA PRO A 95 -14.24 12.27 8.31
C PRO A 95 -14.42 11.48 9.61
N CYS A 96 -14.14 12.10 10.77
CA CYS A 96 -14.27 11.42 12.06
C CYS A 96 -14.75 12.38 13.16
N PRO A 97 -16.06 12.40 13.46
CA PRO A 97 -16.58 13.11 14.61
C PRO A 97 -15.92 12.64 15.92
N ALA A 98 -15.73 13.54 16.87
CA ALA A 98 -15.01 13.26 18.12
C ALA A 98 -15.52 11.99 18.84
N ALA A 99 -16.83 11.76 18.83
CA ALA A 99 -17.45 10.58 19.47
C ALA A 99 -17.08 9.23 18.80
N GLN A 100 -16.52 9.24 17.57
CA GLN A 100 -16.20 8.03 16.81
C GLN A 100 -14.70 7.72 16.78
N ARG A 101 -13.84 8.58 17.33
CA ARG A 101 -12.36 8.46 17.24
C ARG A 101 -11.86 7.13 17.78
N GLU A 102 -12.35 6.72 18.96
CA GLU A 102 -11.94 5.45 19.57
C GLU A 102 -12.36 4.25 18.72
N THR A 103 -13.59 4.23 18.22
CA THR A 103 -14.09 3.17 17.32
C THR A 103 -13.22 3.06 16.06
N VAL A 104 -12.86 4.19 15.44
CA VAL A 104 -12.00 4.21 14.26
C VAL A 104 -10.60 3.67 14.58
N MET A 105 -9.98 4.10 15.70
CA MET A 105 -8.64 3.62 16.08
C MET A 105 -8.63 2.13 16.40
N ARG A 106 -9.62 1.63 17.12
CA ARG A 106 -9.77 0.21 17.41
C ARG A 106 -9.94 -0.63 16.14
N ASN A 107 -10.75 -0.16 15.19
CA ASN A 107 -10.93 -0.85 13.92
C ASN A 107 -9.62 -0.89 13.11
N LEU A 108 -8.90 0.25 12.99
CA LEU A 108 -7.62 0.32 12.30
C LEU A 108 -6.56 -0.57 12.95
N SER A 109 -6.52 -0.66 14.28
CA SER A 109 -5.55 -1.53 14.96
C SER A 109 -5.69 -3.00 14.57
N VAL A 110 -6.90 -3.45 14.28
CA VAL A 110 -7.16 -4.84 13.87
C VAL A 110 -7.02 -5.02 12.37
N VAL A 111 -7.75 -4.23 11.57
CA VAL A 111 -7.80 -4.43 10.12
C VAL A 111 -6.47 -4.14 9.44
N GLU A 112 -5.71 -3.17 9.96
CA GLU A 112 -4.41 -2.77 9.41
C GLU A 112 -3.23 -3.26 10.26
N GLY A 113 -3.47 -4.10 11.28
CA GLY A 113 -2.40 -4.64 12.13
C GLY A 113 -1.50 -3.54 12.71
N MET A 114 -2.10 -2.44 13.20
CA MET A 114 -1.41 -1.33 13.82
C MET A 114 -1.44 -1.44 15.34
N ASP A 115 -0.39 -0.97 16.00
CA ASP A 115 -0.36 -0.88 17.47
C ASP A 115 -1.41 0.13 17.96
N LEU A 116 -2.38 -0.32 18.77
CA LEU A 116 -3.47 0.52 19.27
C LEU A 116 -2.97 1.65 20.16
N GLU A 117 -2.01 1.37 21.04
CA GLU A 117 -1.44 2.40 21.94
C GLU A 117 -0.70 3.48 21.13
N ALA A 118 0.03 3.06 20.09
CA ALA A 118 0.67 4.00 19.17
C ALA A 118 -0.35 4.88 18.42
N LEU A 119 -1.47 4.28 17.96
CA LEU A 119 -2.55 5.02 17.31
C LEU A 119 -3.19 6.05 18.27
N LEU A 120 -3.50 5.62 19.49
CA LEU A 120 -4.14 6.49 20.50
C LEU A 120 -3.21 7.62 20.98
N ALA A 121 -1.92 7.32 21.18
CA ALA A 121 -0.93 8.29 21.65
C ALA A 121 -0.43 9.22 20.53
N GLY A 122 -0.35 8.73 19.29
CA GLY A 122 0.27 9.44 18.19
C GLY A 122 -0.69 10.31 17.37
N THR A 123 -1.93 9.87 17.18
CA THR A 123 -2.85 10.55 16.26
C THR A 123 -3.26 11.93 16.77
N ARG A 124 -3.00 12.97 15.98
CA ARG A 124 -3.36 14.36 16.29
C ARG A 124 -4.71 14.69 15.67
N TRP A 125 -5.72 14.84 16.49
CA TRP A 125 -7.10 15.10 16.09
C TRP A 125 -7.40 16.62 15.96
N GLU A 126 -6.80 17.28 14.98
CA GLU A 126 -7.05 18.68 14.65
C GLU A 126 -8.15 18.86 13.59
N PHE A 127 -9.00 17.83 13.40
CA PHE A 127 -10.01 17.77 12.36
C PHE A 127 -11.17 16.85 12.77
N GLU A 128 -12.34 17.06 12.15
CA GLU A 128 -13.50 16.16 12.15
C GLU A 128 -13.98 15.89 10.72
N THR A 129 -13.82 16.86 9.83
CA THR A 129 -14.21 16.74 8.42
C THR A 129 -13.03 16.31 7.55
N PHE A 130 -13.33 15.83 6.35
CA PHE A 130 -12.30 15.48 5.37
C PHE A 130 -11.50 16.72 4.91
N ALA A 131 -12.15 17.86 4.74
CA ALA A 131 -11.48 19.12 4.36
C ALA A 131 -10.49 19.57 5.43
N GLU A 132 -10.88 19.56 6.70
CA GLU A 132 -10.01 19.89 7.83
C GLU A 132 -8.83 18.93 7.95
N TYR A 133 -9.03 17.64 7.64
CA TYR A 133 -7.94 16.66 7.59
C TYR A 133 -6.92 17.02 6.53
N LEU A 134 -7.34 17.35 5.30
CA LEU A 134 -6.41 17.79 4.27
C LEU A 134 -5.67 19.07 4.67
N ASP A 135 -6.33 19.99 5.37
CA ASP A 135 -5.68 21.20 5.89
C ASP A 135 -4.69 20.87 7.01
N ALA A 136 -5.03 19.94 7.90
CA ALA A 136 -4.12 19.45 8.93
C ALA A 136 -2.87 18.80 8.32
N LEU A 137 -3.02 17.98 7.28
CA LEU A 137 -1.87 17.44 6.55
C LEU A 137 -0.99 18.53 5.95
N GLY A 138 -1.59 19.59 5.40
CA GLY A 138 -0.84 20.76 4.90
C GLY A 138 -0.05 21.47 5.99
N ARG A 139 -0.60 21.59 7.21
CA ARG A 139 0.10 22.16 8.37
C ARG A 139 1.21 21.26 8.90
N VAL A 140 0.99 19.96 8.92
CA VAL A 140 2.02 18.98 9.32
C VAL A 140 3.22 19.01 8.37
N GLY A 141 3.00 19.23 7.09
CA GLY A 141 4.05 19.30 6.07
C GLY A 141 4.72 17.94 5.85
N PRO A 142 4.09 17.04 5.09
CA PRO A 142 4.64 15.72 4.82
C PRO A 142 5.93 15.79 4.00
N TYR A 143 6.77 14.77 4.11
CA TYR A 143 8.02 14.66 3.34
C TYR A 143 7.82 14.06 1.95
N ALA A 144 6.69 13.42 1.69
CA ALA A 144 6.22 13.06 0.35
C ALA A 144 4.98 13.87 -0.01
N ASN A 145 4.68 13.99 -1.30
CA ASN A 145 3.38 14.48 -1.74
C ASN A 145 2.31 13.45 -1.37
N VAL A 146 1.17 13.88 -0.89
CA VAL A 146 0.09 13.00 -0.47
C VAL A 146 -1.23 13.35 -1.16
N GLY A 147 -1.90 12.33 -1.70
CA GLY A 147 -3.29 12.40 -2.10
C GLY A 147 -4.13 11.51 -1.18
N VAL A 148 -5.39 11.82 -0.96
CA VAL A 148 -6.24 11.06 -0.03
C VAL A 148 -7.54 10.65 -0.72
N LEU A 149 -7.92 9.38 -0.58
CA LEU A 149 -9.21 8.85 -1.02
C LEU A 149 -10.29 9.07 0.05
N ALA A 150 -11.52 9.35 -0.33
CA ALA A 150 -12.66 9.31 0.57
C ALA A 150 -12.96 7.84 0.95
N GLN A 151 -13.14 7.54 2.23
CA GLN A 151 -13.06 6.19 2.77
C GLN A 151 -14.44 5.68 3.20
N HIS A 152 -14.92 4.62 2.59
CA HIS A 152 -16.28 4.11 2.78
C HIS A 152 -16.59 3.73 4.24
N SER A 153 -15.75 2.90 4.86
CA SER A 153 -15.96 2.47 6.26
C SER A 153 -15.93 3.64 7.23
N THR A 154 -15.03 4.60 7.01
CA THR A 154 -14.93 5.80 7.85
C THR A 154 -16.16 6.68 7.69
N ILE A 155 -16.67 6.85 6.48
CA ILE A 155 -17.92 7.61 6.19
C ILE A 155 -19.12 6.93 6.83
N ARG A 156 -19.24 5.58 6.72
CA ARG A 156 -20.31 4.83 7.43
C ARG A 156 -20.24 5.04 8.93
N THR A 157 -19.06 4.92 9.53
CA THR A 157 -18.85 5.13 10.97
C THR A 157 -19.20 6.56 11.38
N ALA A 158 -18.83 7.57 10.58
CA ALA A 158 -19.18 8.96 10.87
C ALA A 158 -20.69 9.22 10.89
N VAL A 159 -21.46 8.48 10.09
CA VAL A 159 -22.94 8.66 9.98
C VAL A 159 -23.70 7.77 10.97
N MET A 160 -23.28 6.51 11.17
CA MET A 160 -24.03 5.49 11.89
C MET A 160 -23.38 5.05 13.21
N GLY A 161 -22.15 5.51 13.52
CA GLY A 161 -21.41 5.09 14.70
C GLY A 161 -21.15 3.58 14.72
N GLU A 162 -21.35 2.94 15.87
CA GLU A 162 -21.12 1.49 16.03
C GLU A 162 -22.06 0.64 15.16
N ALA A 163 -23.27 1.10 14.88
CA ALA A 163 -24.22 0.41 14.00
C ALA A 163 -23.70 0.25 12.56
N ALA A 164 -22.65 0.98 12.17
CA ALA A 164 -22.01 0.87 10.85
C ALA A 164 -21.48 -0.54 10.53
N SER A 165 -21.09 -1.32 11.54
CA SER A 165 -20.61 -2.71 11.41
C SER A 165 -21.71 -3.77 11.54
N GLU A 166 -22.95 -3.38 11.81
CA GLU A 166 -24.06 -4.30 12.07
C GLU A 166 -25.20 -4.13 11.05
N LYS A 167 -25.46 -2.87 10.67
CA LYS A 167 -26.58 -2.51 9.81
C LYS A 167 -26.19 -2.64 8.35
N LYS A 168 -26.77 -3.61 7.64
CA LYS A 168 -26.46 -3.85 6.22
C LYS A 168 -26.93 -2.70 5.32
N ASP A 169 -28.20 -2.33 5.46
CA ASP A 169 -28.81 -1.32 4.60
C ASP A 169 -29.05 -0.01 5.39
N PRO A 170 -28.47 1.10 4.99
CA PRO A 170 -28.71 2.39 5.62
C PRO A 170 -30.14 2.88 5.35
N SER A 171 -30.68 3.70 6.23
CA SER A 171 -31.90 4.44 5.95
C SER A 171 -31.68 5.48 4.83
N ALA A 172 -32.76 5.96 4.21
CA ALA A 172 -32.66 7.00 3.19
C ALA A 172 -31.97 8.28 3.70
N ASP A 173 -32.08 8.59 4.99
CA ASP A 173 -31.40 9.75 5.60
C ASP A 173 -29.91 9.48 5.77
N GLU A 174 -29.53 8.34 6.29
CA GLU A 174 -28.12 7.93 6.42
C GLU A 174 -27.44 7.90 5.05
N MET A 175 -28.11 7.37 4.02
CA MET A 175 -27.60 7.37 2.66
C MET A 175 -27.35 8.79 2.14
N ARG A 176 -28.32 9.71 2.30
CA ARG A 176 -28.13 11.11 1.89
C ARG A 176 -26.95 11.77 2.60
N ARG A 177 -26.79 11.50 3.90
CA ARG A 177 -25.65 12.02 4.70
C ARG A 177 -24.33 11.45 4.23
N MET A 178 -24.24 10.15 3.96
CA MET A 178 -23.02 9.54 3.40
C MET A 178 -22.67 10.12 2.03
N GLN A 179 -23.65 10.25 1.13
CA GLN A 179 -23.43 10.90 -0.17
C GLN A 179 -22.96 12.35 -0.03
N ALA A 180 -23.50 13.10 0.95
CA ALA A 180 -23.04 14.47 1.23
C ALA A 180 -21.56 14.48 1.65
N LEU A 181 -21.14 13.57 2.54
CA LEU A 181 -19.74 13.44 2.96
C LEU A 181 -18.80 13.09 1.80
N VAL A 182 -19.23 12.21 0.87
CA VAL A 182 -18.44 11.94 -0.35
C VAL A 182 -18.34 13.20 -1.23
N ARG A 183 -19.44 13.96 -1.43
CA ARG A 183 -19.41 15.22 -2.18
C ARG A 183 -18.48 16.24 -1.54
N ASP A 184 -18.51 16.36 -0.22
CA ASP A 184 -17.66 17.30 0.51
C ASP A 184 -16.18 16.90 0.40
N ALA A 185 -15.86 15.61 0.49
CA ALA A 185 -14.51 15.10 0.24
C ALA A 185 -14.03 15.42 -1.18
N MET A 186 -14.87 15.19 -2.20
CA MET A 186 -14.53 15.50 -3.59
C MET A 186 -14.36 17.02 -3.84
N ARG A 187 -15.16 17.87 -3.20
CA ARG A 187 -14.97 19.34 -3.23
C ARG A 187 -13.67 19.77 -2.58
N ALA A 188 -13.30 19.14 -1.46
CA ALA A 188 -12.07 19.42 -0.75
C ALA A 188 -10.82 18.96 -1.52
N GLY A 189 -10.97 18.09 -2.53
CA GLY A 189 -9.87 17.59 -3.36
C GLY A 189 -9.46 16.15 -3.08
N ALA A 190 -10.41 15.30 -2.69
CA ALA A 190 -10.15 13.86 -2.62
C ALA A 190 -9.69 13.30 -3.97
N ALA A 191 -8.75 12.34 -3.95
CA ALA A 191 -8.28 11.62 -5.13
C ALA A 191 -9.38 10.77 -5.78
N GLY A 192 -10.41 10.44 -5.01
CA GLY A 192 -11.54 9.61 -5.41
C GLY A 192 -12.18 8.95 -4.19
N PHE A 193 -12.69 7.74 -4.37
CA PHE A 193 -13.39 6.99 -3.33
C PHE A 193 -12.79 5.58 -3.20
N ALA A 194 -12.67 5.10 -1.98
CA ALA A 194 -12.20 3.74 -1.70
C ALA A 194 -13.19 2.94 -0.86
N SER A 195 -13.27 1.63 -1.12
CA SER A 195 -14.13 0.70 -0.42
C SER A 195 -13.50 -0.69 -0.26
N SER A 196 -14.14 -1.55 0.52
CA SER A 196 -13.78 -2.97 0.65
C SER A 196 -15.01 -3.85 0.72
N PHE A 197 -14.97 -4.96 -0.03
CA PHE A 197 -15.86 -6.11 0.12
C PHE A 197 -15.08 -7.37 0.50
N SER A 198 -13.82 -7.22 0.92
CA SER A 198 -13.01 -8.34 1.36
C SER A 198 -13.54 -8.93 2.66
N PRO A 199 -13.88 -10.21 2.72
CA PRO A 199 -14.35 -10.86 3.95
C PRO A 199 -13.25 -10.99 5.01
N ASN A 200 -11.99 -10.77 4.62
CA ASN A 200 -10.85 -10.81 5.54
C ASN A 200 -10.68 -9.50 6.33
N HIS A 201 -11.39 -8.44 5.96
CA HIS A 201 -11.33 -7.16 6.66
C HIS A 201 -12.28 -7.15 7.86
N SER A 202 -11.73 -7.51 9.00
CA SER A 202 -12.41 -7.49 10.29
C SER A 202 -11.92 -6.32 11.15
N GLY A 203 -12.83 -5.70 11.88
CA GLY A 203 -12.54 -4.66 12.85
C GLY A 203 -12.46 -5.19 14.27
N TRP A 204 -12.53 -4.28 15.23
CA TRP A 204 -12.44 -4.61 16.66
C TRP A 204 -13.48 -5.63 17.12
N GLY A 205 -13.03 -6.58 17.93
CA GLY A 205 -13.89 -7.66 18.43
C GLY A 205 -14.35 -8.66 17.37
N GLY A 206 -13.67 -8.74 16.22
CA GLY A 206 -14.01 -9.65 15.12
C GLY A 206 -15.23 -9.20 14.32
N ARG A 207 -15.74 -7.99 14.55
CA ARG A 207 -16.86 -7.42 13.77
C ARG A 207 -16.37 -7.14 12.35
N PRO A 208 -17.21 -7.27 11.31
CA PRO A 208 -16.83 -6.88 9.95
C PRO A 208 -16.53 -5.38 9.89
N MET A 209 -15.58 -5.00 9.04
CA MET A 209 -15.39 -3.57 8.72
C MET A 209 -16.67 -3.02 8.07
N PRO A 210 -17.08 -1.78 8.40
CA PRO A 210 -18.37 -1.22 7.96
C PRO A 210 -18.69 -1.37 6.46
N SER A 211 -17.72 -1.14 5.57
CA SER A 211 -17.94 -1.27 4.12
C SER A 211 -18.15 -2.71 3.66
N THR A 212 -17.63 -3.72 4.38
CA THR A 212 -17.67 -5.12 3.92
C THR A 212 -19.09 -5.71 3.93
N ILE A 213 -19.97 -5.17 4.77
CA ILE A 213 -21.36 -5.59 4.86
C ILE A 213 -22.32 -4.70 4.05
N ALA A 214 -21.82 -3.60 3.47
CA ALA A 214 -22.62 -2.69 2.67
C ALA A 214 -23.25 -3.40 1.47
N SER A 215 -24.47 -2.99 1.09
CA SER A 215 -25.15 -3.49 -0.10
C SER A 215 -24.51 -2.96 -1.38
N ASP A 216 -24.74 -3.66 -2.51
CA ASP A 216 -24.29 -3.20 -3.82
C ASP A 216 -24.93 -1.87 -4.22
N ASP A 217 -26.18 -1.65 -3.81
CA ASP A 217 -26.90 -0.39 -4.05
C ASP A 217 -26.25 0.78 -3.30
N GLU A 218 -25.88 0.59 -2.04
CA GLU A 218 -25.15 1.60 -1.27
C GLU A 218 -23.83 1.96 -1.97
N LEU A 219 -23.02 0.95 -2.32
CA LEU A 219 -21.74 1.19 -2.98
C LEU A 219 -21.91 1.96 -4.27
N LYS A 220 -22.85 1.54 -5.14
CA LYS A 220 -23.13 2.22 -6.41
C LYS A 220 -23.57 3.66 -6.22
N GLN A 221 -24.44 3.93 -5.26
CA GLN A 221 -24.90 5.29 -4.96
C GLN A 221 -23.75 6.18 -4.46
N LEU A 222 -22.81 5.65 -3.64
CA LEU A 222 -21.67 6.42 -3.15
C LEU A 222 -20.62 6.65 -4.24
N VAL A 223 -20.25 5.61 -5.00
CA VAL A 223 -19.32 5.76 -6.13
C VAL A 223 -19.92 6.65 -7.23
N GLY A 224 -21.24 6.57 -7.43
CA GLY A 224 -21.98 7.39 -8.39
C GLY A 224 -21.79 8.89 -8.20
N VAL A 225 -21.47 9.34 -6.97
CA VAL A 225 -21.13 10.74 -6.70
C VAL A 225 -19.94 11.22 -7.53
N LEU A 226 -18.97 10.37 -7.85
CA LEU A 226 -17.81 10.74 -8.66
C LEU A 226 -18.21 11.24 -10.06
N LYS A 227 -19.31 10.73 -10.60
CA LYS A 227 -19.85 11.17 -11.90
C LYS A 227 -20.23 12.65 -11.89
N GLU A 228 -20.73 13.17 -10.74
CA GLU A 228 -21.12 14.58 -10.60
C GLU A 228 -19.92 15.52 -10.79
N PHE A 229 -18.72 15.03 -10.47
CA PHE A 229 -17.47 15.81 -10.53
C PHE A 229 -16.69 15.59 -11.83
N GLY A 230 -16.96 14.54 -12.59
CA GLY A 230 -16.18 14.17 -13.78
C GLY A 230 -14.70 13.88 -13.51
N LYS A 231 -14.31 13.70 -12.25
CA LYS A 231 -12.93 13.43 -11.79
C LYS A 231 -12.91 12.46 -10.62
N GLY A 232 -11.72 12.02 -10.24
CA GLY A 232 -11.50 11.04 -9.19
C GLY A 232 -11.47 9.61 -9.73
N ILE A 233 -10.99 8.70 -8.89
CA ILE A 233 -10.88 7.27 -9.18
C ILE A 233 -11.67 6.47 -8.15
N PHE A 234 -11.94 5.20 -8.47
CA PHE A 234 -12.53 4.26 -7.53
C PHE A 234 -11.54 3.13 -7.23
N VAL A 235 -11.21 2.91 -5.96
CA VAL A 235 -10.34 1.83 -5.51
C VAL A 235 -11.13 0.88 -4.61
N MET A 236 -11.02 -0.43 -4.86
CA MET A 236 -11.76 -1.41 -4.09
C MET A 236 -10.92 -2.62 -3.71
N ALA A 237 -10.86 -2.92 -2.42
CA ALA A 237 -10.43 -4.22 -1.93
C ALA A 237 -11.56 -5.22 -2.19
N THR A 238 -11.43 -5.98 -3.28
CA THR A 238 -12.48 -6.88 -3.74
C THR A 238 -12.44 -8.23 -3.02
N GLY A 239 -13.61 -8.70 -2.62
CA GLY A 239 -13.81 -10.09 -2.26
C GLY A 239 -14.41 -10.87 -3.44
N PRO A 240 -14.86 -12.12 -3.22
CA PRO A 240 -15.50 -12.94 -4.27
C PRO A 240 -16.74 -12.30 -4.90
N ARG A 241 -17.41 -11.39 -4.18
CA ARG A 241 -18.61 -10.67 -4.63
C ARG A 241 -18.32 -9.63 -5.72
N ALA A 242 -17.17 -8.98 -5.66
CA ALA A 242 -16.79 -7.94 -6.60
C ALA A 242 -15.84 -8.48 -7.68
N THR A 243 -16.42 -9.07 -8.72
CA THR A 243 -15.69 -9.61 -9.87
C THR A 243 -15.18 -8.49 -10.81
N PRO A 244 -14.30 -8.77 -11.78
CA PRO A 244 -13.94 -7.78 -12.79
C PRO A 244 -15.14 -7.17 -13.53
N GLU A 245 -16.17 -7.98 -13.86
CA GLU A 245 -17.37 -7.48 -14.53
C GLU A 245 -18.21 -6.56 -13.64
N TYR A 246 -18.26 -6.85 -12.34
CA TYR A 246 -18.88 -5.96 -11.35
C TYR A 246 -18.17 -4.60 -11.30
N MET A 247 -16.85 -4.62 -11.26
CA MET A 247 -16.03 -3.39 -11.24
C MET A 247 -16.10 -2.64 -12.57
N GLU A 248 -16.14 -3.36 -13.70
CA GLU A 248 -16.34 -2.79 -15.03
C GLU A 248 -17.70 -2.06 -15.14
N ALA A 249 -18.78 -2.65 -14.62
CA ALA A 249 -20.09 -2.02 -14.62
C ALA A 249 -20.07 -0.68 -13.87
N ILE A 250 -19.38 -0.59 -12.74
CA ILE A 250 -19.19 0.66 -11.99
C ILE A 250 -18.36 1.67 -12.79
N ALA A 251 -17.25 1.22 -13.41
CA ALA A 251 -16.41 2.09 -14.25
C ALA A 251 -17.19 2.64 -15.45
N ALA A 252 -18.02 1.81 -16.09
CA ALA A 252 -18.88 2.20 -17.20
C ALA A 252 -19.94 3.22 -16.78
N GLU A 253 -20.61 2.99 -15.64
CA GLU A 253 -21.67 3.88 -15.14
C GLU A 253 -21.13 5.25 -14.72
N THR A 254 -19.97 5.26 -14.06
CA THR A 254 -19.37 6.49 -13.54
C THR A 254 -18.49 7.23 -14.53
N GLY A 255 -17.98 6.54 -15.56
CA GLY A 255 -16.95 7.04 -16.47
C GLY A 255 -15.61 7.28 -15.77
N ARG A 256 -15.35 6.60 -14.64
CA ARG A 256 -14.14 6.82 -13.83
C ARG A 256 -13.27 5.56 -13.79
N PRO A 257 -11.92 5.74 -13.75
CA PRO A 257 -11.02 4.62 -13.56
C PRO A 257 -11.34 3.84 -12.27
N ALA A 258 -11.39 2.52 -12.37
CA ALA A 258 -11.58 1.64 -11.23
C ALA A 258 -10.35 0.74 -11.02
N PHE A 259 -10.02 0.47 -9.76
CA PHE A 259 -8.84 -0.32 -9.37
C PHE A 259 -9.26 -1.44 -8.42
N MET A 260 -8.84 -2.65 -8.74
CA MET A 260 -9.04 -3.84 -7.90
C MET A 260 -7.80 -4.11 -7.05
N VAL A 261 -8.04 -4.40 -5.78
CA VAL A 261 -7.03 -4.87 -4.83
C VAL A 261 -7.54 -6.15 -4.22
N THR A 262 -6.86 -7.27 -4.40
CA THR A 262 -7.29 -8.55 -3.82
C THR A 262 -6.20 -9.62 -3.92
N VAL A 263 -6.15 -10.50 -2.94
CA VAL A 263 -5.32 -11.71 -3.00
C VAL A 263 -5.69 -12.66 -4.16
N LEU A 264 -6.90 -12.50 -4.73
CA LEU A 264 -7.32 -13.29 -5.90
C LEU A 264 -6.55 -12.93 -7.17
N THR A 265 -5.98 -11.73 -7.24
CA THR A 265 -5.13 -11.27 -8.36
C THR A 265 -3.65 -11.49 -8.10
N MET A 266 -3.29 -12.10 -6.98
CA MET A 266 -1.92 -12.50 -6.67
C MET A 266 -1.68 -13.93 -7.11
N TYR A 267 -0.49 -14.19 -7.67
CA TYR A 267 -0.08 -15.54 -7.99
C TYR A 267 -0.13 -16.44 -6.75
N ASN A 268 -0.75 -17.60 -6.91
CA ASN A 268 -0.82 -18.63 -5.88
C ASN A 268 -0.53 -19.98 -6.53
N LYS A 269 0.45 -20.70 -6.00
CA LYS A 269 0.88 -22.01 -6.50
C LYS A 269 -0.25 -23.06 -6.50
N ALA A 270 -1.20 -22.95 -5.58
CA ALA A 270 -2.36 -23.85 -5.53
C ALA A 270 -3.39 -23.59 -6.65
N ASN A 271 -3.38 -22.39 -7.25
CA ASN A 271 -4.22 -22.04 -8.39
C ASN A 271 -3.48 -21.02 -9.28
N PRO A 272 -2.51 -21.47 -10.08
CA PRO A 272 -1.58 -20.58 -10.79
C PRO A 272 -2.23 -19.75 -11.90
N GLU A 273 -3.32 -20.23 -12.51
CA GLU A 273 -3.99 -19.55 -13.64
C GLU A 273 -4.92 -18.42 -13.18
N ARG A 274 -5.49 -18.55 -11.98
CA ARG A 274 -6.54 -17.63 -11.49
C ARG A 274 -6.15 -16.16 -11.57
N ALA A 275 -4.95 -15.81 -11.14
CA ALA A 275 -4.53 -14.42 -11.14
C ALA A 275 -4.53 -13.86 -12.57
N LEU A 276 -3.91 -14.55 -13.52
CA LEU A 276 -3.84 -14.13 -14.91
C LEU A 276 -5.23 -13.97 -15.55
N GLU A 277 -6.18 -14.86 -15.24
CA GLU A 277 -7.57 -14.74 -15.70
C GLU A 277 -8.21 -13.40 -15.28
N TYR A 278 -7.95 -12.94 -14.04
CA TYR A 278 -8.44 -11.62 -13.59
C TYR A 278 -7.84 -10.48 -14.41
N TYR A 279 -6.54 -10.55 -14.72
CA TYR A 279 -5.86 -9.52 -15.52
C TYR A 279 -6.39 -9.49 -16.96
N GLU A 280 -6.63 -10.65 -17.58
CA GLU A 280 -7.20 -10.74 -18.92
C GLU A 280 -8.62 -10.19 -18.99
N ARG A 281 -9.45 -10.45 -17.97
CA ARG A 281 -10.81 -9.88 -17.87
C ARG A 281 -10.77 -8.38 -17.72
N CYS A 282 -9.84 -7.83 -16.92
CA CYS A 282 -9.63 -6.39 -16.82
C CYS A 282 -9.11 -5.80 -18.15
N ALA A 283 -8.22 -6.47 -18.87
CA ALA A 283 -7.77 -6.03 -20.19
C ALA A 283 -8.91 -6.02 -21.21
N ALA A 284 -9.82 -6.99 -21.15
CA ALA A 284 -11.01 -7.00 -21.98
C ALA A 284 -11.94 -5.79 -21.68
N ALA A 285 -12.08 -5.40 -20.41
CA ALA A 285 -12.78 -4.18 -20.02
C ALA A 285 -12.12 -2.92 -20.59
N ILE A 286 -10.77 -2.84 -20.48
CA ILE A 286 -10.00 -1.73 -21.07
C ILE A 286 -10.19 -1.65 -22.58
N ALA A 287 -10.22 -2.79 -23.29
CA ALA A 287 -10.46 -2.85 -24.72
C ALA A 287 -11.87 -2.37 -25.13
N ARG A 288 -12.85 -2.47 -24.21
CA ARG A 288 -14.19 -1.90 -24.37
C ARG A 288 -14.28 -0.41 -24.01
N GLY A 289 -13.16 0.21 -23.58
CA GLY A 289 -13.09 1.61 -23.20
C GLY A 289 -13.33 1.91 -21.72
N HIS A 290 -13.40 0.88 -20.86
CA HIS A 290 -13.58 1.03 -19.42
C HIS A 290 -12.24 0.86 -18.71
N GLU A 291 -11.79 1.90 -18.02
CA GLU A 291 -10.50 1.89 -17.32
C GLU A 291 -10.57 1.04 -16.04
N LEU A 292 -10.21 -0.22 -16.15
CA LEU A 292 -10.20 -1.18 -15.04
C LEU A 292 -8.79 -1.74 -14.84
N TYR A 293 -8.20 -1.49 -13.69
CA TYR A 293 -6.82 -1.85 -13.37
C TYR A 293 -6.73 -2.70 -12.11
N ILE A 294 -5.58 -3.34 -11.91
CA ILE A 294 -5.26 -4.18 -10.75
C ILE A 294 -4.00 -3.66 -10.08
N HIS A 295 -4.02 -3.47 -8.77
CA HIS A 295 -2.79 -3.26 -7.99
C HIS A 295 -1.99 -4.57 -7.96
N SER A 296 -0.76 -4.50 -8.45
CA SER A 296 0.14 -5.65 -8.57
C SER A 296 1.30 -5.50 -7.60
N THR A 297 1.34 -6.30 -6.55
CA THR A 297 2.54 -6.35 -5.72
C THR A 297 3.66 -7.12 -6.44
N CYS A 298 4.87 -6.62 -6.31
CA CYS A 298 6.06 -7.22 -6.92
C CYS A 298 6.94 -7.98 -5.91
N GLN A 299 6.54 -7.99 -4.65
CA GLN A 299 7.19 -8.73 -3.58
C GLN A 299 6.33 -9.95 -3.19
N PRO A 300 6.95 -11.03 -2.68
CA PRO A 300 6.19 -12.08 -2.03
C PRO A 300 5.38 -11.51 -0.86
N LEU A 301 4.08 -11.81 -0.80
CA LEU A 301 3.28 -11.50 0.38
C LEU A 301 3.73 -12.42 1.51
N SER A 302 4.48 -11.87 2.43
CA SER A 302 5.16 -12.58 3.52
C SER A 302 4.60 -12.14 4.85
N PHE A 303 4.38 -13.11 5.74
CA PHE A 303 3.94 -12.88 7.11
C PHE A 303 5.00 -13.36 8.08
N ASP A 304 5.54 -12.46 8.89
CA ASP A 304 6.26 -12.83 10.10
C ASP A 304 5.26 -13.30 11.15
N PHE A 305 5.50 -14.45 11.76
CA PHE A 305 4.66 -14.95 12.83
C PHE A 305 5.45 -15.78 13.82
N THR A 306 4.88 -15.96 14.99
CA THR A 306 5.35 -16.90 16.02
C THR A 306 4.19 -17.80 16.43
N LEU A 307 4.47 -18.88 17.15
CA LEU A 307 3.40 -19.69 17.74
C LEU A 307 2.71 -18.97 18.93
N ARG A 308 3.33 -17.91 19.46
CA ARG A 308 2.66 -17.00 20.40
C ARG A 308 1.58 -16.19 19.70
N GLU A 309 1.84 -15.72 18.47
CA GLU A 309 0.93 -14.96 17.63
C GLU A 309 0.82 -15.58 16.23
N PRO A 310 0.11 -16.71 16.09
CA PRO A 310 0.03 -17.48 14.86
C PRO A 310 -1.06 -16.94 13.90
N TYR A 311 -1.01 -15.66 13.56
CA TYR A 311 -2.02 -14.92 12.81
C TYR A 311 -2.56 -15.67 11.58
N LEU A 312 -1.67 -16.23 10.76
CA LEU A 312 -2.06 -16.93 9.54
C LEU A 312 -2.84 -18.24 9.78
N LEU A 313 -2.82 -18.76 10.99
CA LEU A 313 -3.47 -20.02 11.36
C LEU A 313 -4.82 -19.82 12.07
N TYR A 314 -5.15 -18.60 12.53
CA TYR A 314 -6.39 -18.34 13.26
C TYR A 314 -7.66 -18.62 12.44
N SER A 315 -7.59 -18.65 11.12
CA SER A 315 -8.73 -18.99 10.25
C SER A 315 -9.10 -20.49 10.25
N HIS A 316 -8.28 -21.34 10.88
CA HIS A 316 -8.55 -22.78 11.00
C HIS A 316 -9.37 -23.11 12.26
N ASP A 317 -10.37 -23.99 12.14
CA ASP A 317 -11.21 -24.42 13.28
C ASP A 317 -10.42 -25.06 14.43
N ALA A 318 -9.27 -25.66 14.13
CA ALA A 318 -8.38 -26.16 15.17
C ALA A 318 -7.90 -25.04 16.10
N PHE A 319 -7.83 -23.80 15.61
CA PHE A 319 -7.33 -22.63 16.35
C PHE A 319 -8.40 -21.93 17.20
N ASP A 320 -9.68 -22.32 17.14
CA ASP A 320 -10.73 -21.72 17.99
C ASP A 320 -10.36 -21.72 19.48
N ARG A 321 -9.78 -22.84 19.95
CA ARG A 321 -9.29 -22.97 21.33
C ARG A 321 -8.06 -22.10 21.61
N VAL A 322 -7.18 -21.96 20.62
CA VAL A 322 -5.93 -21.19 20.73
C VAL A 322 -6.22 -19.70 20.85
N THR A 323 -7.21 -19.22 20.09
CA THR A 323 -7.60 -17.80 20.10
C THR A 323 -8.07 -17.34 21.49
N ALA A 324 -8.75 -18.20 22.24
CA ALA A 324 -9.24 -17.91 23.58
C ALA A 324 -8.19 -18.14 24.69
N ALA A 325 -7.09 -18.84 24.39
CA ALA A 325 -6.12 -19.32 25.37
C ALA A 325 -5.01 -18.30 25.65
N GLY A 326 -4.52 -18.25 26.87
CA GLY A 326 -3.29 -17.53 27.24
C GLY A 326 -2.02 -18.21 26.71
N PRO A 327 -0.85 -17.51 26.71
CA PRO A 327 0.39 -18.03 26.10
C PRO A 327 0.84 -19.40 26.61
N GLU A 328 0.76 -19.64 27.93
CA GLU A 328 1.16 -20.93 28.52
C GLU A 328 0.20 -22.06 28.14
N GLU A 329 -1.08 -21.78 28.12
CA GLU A 329 -2.12 -22.71 27.69
C GLU A 329 -1.98 -23.06 26.20
N ARG A 330 -1.61 -22.09 25.35
CA ARG A 330 -1.30 -22.33 23.93
C ARG A 330 -0.23 -23.39 23.75
N ALA A 331 0.85 -23.34 24.53
CA ALA A 331 1.93 -24.34 24.47
C ALA A 331 1.41 -25.76 24.80
N ALA A 332 0.48 -25.90 25.73
CA ALA A 332 -0.15 -27.18 26.05
C ALA A 332 -1.05 -27.67 24.90
N ILE A 333 -1.85 -26.77 24.30
CA ILE A 333 -2.72 -27.08 23.15
C ILE A 333 -1.87 -27.57 21.97
N TYR A 334 -0.75 -26.93 21.67
CA TYR A 334 0.13 -27.30 20.55
C TYR A 334 0.79 -28.68 20.72
N ARG A 335 1.00 -29.13 21.96
CA ARG A 335 1.51 -30.48 22.26
C ARG A 335 0.43 -31.56 22.25
N ASP A 336 -0.86 -31.18 22.22
CA ASP A 336 -1.96 -32.13 22.17
C ASP A 336 -2.02 -32.83 20.81
N PRO A 337 -1.85 -34.16 20.72
CA PRO A 337 -1.97 -34.89 19.46
C PRO A 337 -3.32 -34.71 18.77
N ALA A 338 -4.40 -34.53 19.54
CA ALA A 338 -5.73 -34.30 18.97
C ALA A 338 -5.83 -32.94 18.25
N PHE A 339 -5.17 -31.90 18.78
CA PHE A 339 -5.04 -30.60 18.08
C PHE A 339 -4.30 -30.76 16.75
N ARG A 340 -3.14 -31.41 16.77
CA ARG A 340 -2.33 -31.62 15.56
C ARG A 340 -3.06 -32.45 14.50
N GLN A 341 -3.78 -33.49 14.93
CA GLN A 341 -4.61 -34.29 14.05
C GLN A 341 -5.74 -33.45 13.41
N ARG A 342 -6.45 -32.66 14.20
CA ARG A 342 -7.50 -31.76 13.71
C ARG A 342 -6.96 -30.73 12.72
N LEU A 343 -5.79 -30.17 12.98
CA LEU A 343 -5.14 -29.23 12.06
C LEU A 343 -4.76 -29.90 10.73
N ARG A 344 -4.26 -31.14 10.75
CA ARG A 344 -4.03 -31.94 9.53
C ARG A 344 -5.30 -32.17 8.73
N GLU A 345 -6.43 -32.38 9.41
CA GLU A 345 -7.75 -32.51 8.79
C GLU A 345 -8.21 -31.19 8.15
N ASN A 346 -8.00 -30.07 8.82
CA ASN A 346 -8.28 -28.74 8.27
C ASN A 346 -7.46 -28.48 6.98
N PHE A 347 -6.19 -28.90 6.92
CA PHE A 347 -5.37 -28.76 5.71
C PHE A 347 -5.80 -29.71 4.58
N ARG A 348 -6.34 -30.89 4.89
CA ARG A 348 -6.86 -31.81 3.86
C ARG A 348 -8.20 -31.34 3.28
N ASN A 349 -9.02 -30.67 4.09
CA ASN A 349 -10.34 -30.17 3.72
C ASN A 349 -10.45 -28.69 4.07
N PRO A 350 -9.69 -27.80 3.37
CA PRO A 350 -9.60 -26.41 3.72
C PRO A 350 -10.92 -25.67 3.46
N LYS A 351 -11.30 -24.78 4.36
CA LYS A 351 -12.36 -23.81 4.13
C LYS A 351 -11.91 -22.80 3.05
N SER A 352 -12.88 -22.22 2.35
CA SER A 352 -12.56 -21.09 1.46
C SER A 352 -12.20 -19.84 2.26
N GLY A 353 -11.23 -19.06 1.76
CA GLY A 353 -10.86 -17.76 2.35
C GLY A 353 -9.87 -17.81 3.50
N ILE A 354 -9.27 -18.97 3.78
CA ILE A 354 -8.14 -19.07 4.73
C ILE A 354 -6.84 -18.56 4.10
N LEU A 355 -5.90 -18.13 4.94
CA LEU A 355 -4.61 -17.61 4.47
C LEU A 355 -3.61 -18.72 4.14
N PHE A 356 -3.51 -19.74 4.96
CA PHE A 356 -2.51 -20.81 4.83
C PHE A 356 -3.17 -22.17 4.63
N TYR A 357 -2.85 -22.82 3.53
CA TYR A 357 -3.44 -24.10 3.10
C TYR A 357 -2.59 -25.33 3.47
N GLY A 358 -1.60 -25.18 4.36
CA GLY A 358 -0.77 -26.30 4.82
C GLY A 358 0.42 -26.63 3.91
N ASP A 359 0.75 -25.79 2.92
CA ASP A 359 1.99 -25.92 2.16
C ASP A 359 3.20 -25.39 2.97
N TRP A 360 3.73 -26.24 3.82
CA TRP A 360 4.87 -25.93 4.67
C TRP A 360 6.16 -25.59 3.90
N SER A 361 6.24 -25.84 2.59
CA SER A 361 7.37 -25.34 1.78
C SER A 361 7.42 -23.82 1.68
N GLN A 362 6.31 -23.16 1.99
CA GLN A 362 6.16 -21.69 2.02
C GLN A 362 6.57 -21.07 3.36
N VAL A 363 6.81 -21.89 4.39
CA VAL A 363 7.21 -21.45 5.73
C VAL A 363 8.70 -21.61 5.91
N GLU A 364 9.37 -20.55 6.34
CA GLU A 364 10.82 -20.51 6.56
C GLU A 364 11.14 -20.24 8.03
N LYS A 365 12.20 -20.84 8.52
CA LYS A 365 12.91 -20.50 9.74
C LYS A 365 14.34 -20.10 9.38
N ASP A 366 14.76 -18.92 9.79
CA ASP A 366 16.10 -18.38 9.48
C ASP A 366 16.42 -18.42 7.95
N GLY A 367 15.41 -18.18 7.10
CA GLY A 367 15.53 -18.21 5.64
C GLY A 367 15.59 -19.61 5.01
N VAL A 368 15.39 -20.67 5.81
CA VAL A 368 15.38 -22.06 5.31
C VAL A 368 13.95 -22.61 5.38
N PRO A 369 13.37 -23.13 4.27
CA PRO A 369 12.06 -23.77 4.29
C PRO A 369 12.01 -24.91 5.32
N VAL A 370 10.97 -24.93 6.16
CA VAL A 370 10.85 -25.94 7.25
C VAL A 370 10.75 -27.37 6.72
N THR A 371 10.32 -27.55 5.47
CA THR A 371 10.36 -28.86 4.79
C THR A 371 11.76 -29.41 4.52
N ARG A 372 12.79 -28.54 4.60
CA ARG A 372 14.20 -28.95 4.54
C ARG A 372 14.79 -29.21 5.93
N LEU A 373 14.13 -28.75 6.98
CA LEU A 373 14.59 -28.90 8.36
C LEU A 373 14.04 -30.18 9.02
N ALA A 374 12.87 -30.66 8.58
CA ALA A 374 12.24 -31.85 9.14
C ALA A 374 11.40 -32.61 8.12
N ALA A 375 11.31 -33.93 8.28
CA ALA A 375 10.48 -34.80 7.46
C ALA A 375 8.96 -34.55 7.67
N ASP A 376 8.57 -34.19 8.90
CA ASP A 376 7.23 -33.72 9.23
C ASP A 376 7.32 -32.26 9.71
N PRO A 377 7.06 -31.30 8.79
CA PRO A 377 7.15 -29.89 9.09
C PRO A 377 6.15 -29.40 10.14
N LEU A 378 4.94 -30.00 10.20
CA LEU A 378 3.93 -29.63 11.18
C LEU A 378 4.42 -29.99 12.60
N GLU A 379 4.88 -31.22 12.80
CA GLU A 379 5.43 -31.63 14.10
C GLU A 379 6.60 -30.72 14.50
N TYR A 380 7.52 -30.50 13.57
CA TYR A 380 8.68 -29.64 13.80
C TYR A 380 8.29 -28.23 14.25
N VAL A 381 7.38 -27.58 13.52
CA VAL A 381 6.96 -26.20 13.84
C VAL A 381 6.29 -26.13 15.20
N PHE A 382 5.37 -27.05 15.52
CA PHE A 382 4.65 -27.04 16.80
C PHE A 382 5.46 -27.53 18.00
N ASP A 383 6.67 -28.05 17.78
CA ASP A 383 7.66 -28.35 18.83
C ASP A 383 8.62 -27.18 19.10
N LEU A 384 8.61 -26.12 18.27
CA LEU A 384 9.45 -24.94 18.49
C LEU A 384 9.00 -24.12 19.71
N PRO A 385 9.91 -23.38 20.36
CA PRO A 385 9.54 -22.37 21.35
C PRO A 385 8.53 -21.37 20.78
N LEU A 386 7.56 -20.93 21.61
CA LEU A 386 6.46 -20.05 21.17
C LEU A 386 6.95 -18.76 20.50
N ASP A 387 8.11 -18.25 20.87
CA ASP A 387 8.68 -17.00 20.38
C ASP A 387 9.62 -17.19 19.17
N THR A 388 9.71 -18.42 18.64
CA THR A 388 10.51 -18.67 17.43
C THR A 388 9.92 -17.90 16.25
N GLN A 389 10.75 -17.06 15.61
CA GLN A 389 10.35 -16.33 14.41
C GLN A 389 10.27 -17.26 13.21
N LEU A 390 9.14 -17.21 12.54
CA LEU A 390 8.84 -17.90 11.29
C LEU A 390 8.34 -16.90 10.25
N VAL A 391 8.61 -17.17 8.99
CA VAL A 391 8.15 -16.36 7.86
C VAL A 391 7.37 -17.24 6.90
N ALA A 392 6.12 -16.90 6.61
CA ALA A 392 5.32 -17.57 5.59
C ALA A 392 5.23 -16.72 4.32
N LYS A 393 5.68 -17.22 3.17
CA LYS A 393 5.59 -16.59 1.85
C LYS A 393 4.44 -17.20 1.06
N LEU A 394 3.25 -16.63 1.18
CA LEU A 394 2.00 -17.29 0.77
C LEU A 394 1.60 -17.02 -0.69
N TYR A 395 1.85 -15.81 -1.18
CA TYR A 395 1.48 -15.36 -2.51
C TYR A 395 2.67 -14.68 -3.19
N GLN A 396 2.64 -14.55 -4.51
CA GLN A 396 3.69 -13.88 -5.29
C GLN A 396 5.10 -14.46 -5.04
N ASN A 397 5.19 -15.76 -4.81
CA ASN A 397 6.39 -16.46 -4.37
C ASN A 397 7.05 -17.33 -5.48
N ASP A 398 6.65 -17.17 -6.73
CA ASP A 398 7.27 -17.79 -7.91
C ASP A 398 7.37 -16.74 -9.03
N ASP A 399 8.60 -16.38 -9.38
CA ASP A 399 8.89 -15.35 -10.40
C ASP A 399 8.27 -15.69 -11.76
N ARG A 400 8.16 -16.97 -12.13
CA ARG A 400 7.58 -17.40 -13.40
C ARG A 400 6.09 -17.10 -13.47
N GLY A 401 5.39 -17.27 -12.35
CA GLY A 401 3.96 -16.97 -12.25
C GLY A 401 3.68 -15.48 -12.08
N VAL A 402 4.61 -14.75 -11.44
CA VAL A 402 4.46 -13.31 -11.13
C VAL A 402 4.84 -12.41 -12.31
N ALA A 403 5.89 -12.74 -13.06
CA ALA A 403 6.38 -11.92 -14.16
C ALA A 403 5.30 -11.56 -15.21
N PRO A 404 4.42 -12.50 -15.67
CA PRO A 404 3.31 -12.16 -16.57
C PRO A 404 2.37 -11.11 -15.99
N LEU A 405 2.06 -11.19 -14.68
CA LEU A 405 1.16 -10.25 -14.00
C LEU A 405 1.77 -8.84 -13.95
N LEU A 406 3.07 -8.74 -13.62
CA LEU A 406 3.78 -7.45 -13.58
C LEU A 406 3.93 -6.83 -14.96
N LYS A 407 4.03 -7.63 -16.03
CA LYS A 407 4.10 -7.16 -17.43
C LYS A 407 2.75 -6.75 -17.98
N HIS A 408 1.67 -7.22 -17.38
CA HIS A 408 0.33 -7.06 -17.92
C HIS A 408 -0.12 -5.58 -17.97
N PRO A 409 -0.75 -5.09 -19.06
CA PRO A 409 -1.14 -3.70 -19.20
C PRO A 409 -2.23 -3.25 -18.21
N ALA A 410 -3.08 -4.17 -17.74
CA ALA A 410 -4.06 -3.89 -16.69
C ALA A 410 -3.43 -3.78 -15.29
N GLY A 411 -2.17 -4.22 -15.10
CA GLY A 411 -1.47 -4.13 -13.83
C GLY A 411 -0.91 -2.73 -13.55
N VAL A 412 -0.91 -2.34 -12.28
CA VAL A 412 -0.20 -1.19 -11.73
C VAL A 412 0.74 -1.71 -10.67
N VAL A 413 2.05 -1.57 -10.85
CA VAL A 413 3.04 -1.95 -9.84
C VAL A 413 2.88 -1.01 -8.66
N ALA A 414 2.37 -1.54 -7.56
CA ALA A 414 1.94 -0.80 -6.37
C ALA A 414 1.73 -1.78 -5.21
N LEU A 415 0.95 -1.38 -4.23
CA LEU A 415 0.55 -2.20 -3.09
C LEU A 415 1.74 -2.44 -2.15
N SER A 416 2.29 -1.34 -1.65
CA SER A 416 3.26 -1.39 -0.55
C SER A 416 2.60 -1.70 0.79
N ASP A 417 1.31 -1.43 0.91
CA ASP A 417 0.58 -1.41 2.19
C ASP A 417 1.32 -0.62 3.30
N ALA A 418 2.16 0.34 2.89
CA ALA A 418 2.99 1.09 3.82
C ALA A 418 2.11 1.86 4.82
N GLY A 419 2.45 1.72 6.10
CA GLY A 419 1.63 2.23 7.20
C GLY A 419 0.70 1.18 7.80
N ALA A 420 0.38 0.11 7.06
CA ALA A 420 -0.38 -1.03 7.55
C ALA A 420 0.53 -2.22 7.92
N HIS A 421 -0.04 -3.16 8.68
CA HIS A 421 0.54 -4.45 9.01
C HIS A 421 1.94 -4.38 9.63
N LEU A 422 2.26 -3.25 10.24
CA LEU A 422 3.57 -2.90 10.79
C LEU A 422 4.12 -3.93 11.79
N ILE A 423 3.26 -4.73 12.39
CA ILE A 423 3.62 -5.78 13.34
C ILE A 423 4.19 -7.02 12.63
N TYR A 424 3.78 -7.25 11.38
CA TYR A 424 4.04 -8.51 10.66
C TYR A 424 5.01 -8.36 9.49
N PHE A 425 4.93 -7.29 8.69
CA PHE A 425 5.76 -7.10 7.52
C PHE A 425 6.00 -5.61 7.17
N CYS A 426 6.85 -5.36 6.20
CA CYS A 426 7.06 -4.04 5.62
C CYS A 426 7.36 -4.17 4.13
N ASP A 427 6.39 -3.82 3.29
CA ASP A 427 6.54 -3.83 1.83
C ASP A 427 6.74 -2.42 1.25
N ALA A 428 6.92 -1.41 2.10
CA ALA A 428 7.24 -0.03 1.72
C ALA A 428 8.41 0.09 0.72
N GLY A 429 9.30 -0.91 0.69
CA GLY A 429 10.44 -0.97 -0.23
C GLY A 429 10.16 -1.58 -1.60
N PHE A 430 8.90 -1.80 -1.98
CA PHE A 430 8.52 -2.49 -3.21
C PHE A 430 9.22 -1.94 -4.47
N GLY A 431 9.37 -0.62 -4.59
CA GLY A 431 9.99 0.00 -5.74
C GLY A 431 11.48 -0.30 -5.87
N LEU A 432 12.25 -0.24 -4.76
CA LEU A 432 13.66 -0.61 -4.76
C LEU A 432 13.85 -2.13 -4.95
N HIS A 433 12.93 -2.95 -4.39
CA HIS A 433 12.89 -4.38 -4.68
C HIS A 433 12.64 -4.64 -6.17
N PHE A 434 11.71 -3.91 -6.80
CA PHE A 434 11.45 -4.03 -8.23
C PHE A 434 12.71 -3.76 -9.06
N LEU A 435 13.44 -2.68 -8.76
CA LEU A 435 14.69 -2.32 -9.45
C LEU A 435 15.81 -3.34 -9.19
N ALA A 436 15.89 -3.91 -7.98
CA ALA A 436 16.88 -4.92 -7.64
C ALA A 436 16.54 -6.27 -8.28
N HIS A 437 15.39 -6.83 -7.93
CA HIS A 437 15.02 -8.20 -8.29
C HIS A 437 14.56 -8.30 -9.75
N TRP A 438 13.51 -7.57 -10.11
CA TRP A 438 12.88 -7.73 -11.43
C TRP A 438 13.67 -7.10 -12.59
N VAL A 439 14.49 -6.07 -12.30
CA VAL A 439 15.34 -5.44 -13.32
C VAL A 439 16.73 -6.06 -13.30
N ARG A 440 17.49 -5.92 -12.19
CA ARG A 440 18.90 -6.29 -12.16
C ARG A 440 19.14 -7.79 -12.07
N GLU A 441 18.42 -8.52 -11.19
CA GLU A 441 18.71 -9.93 -10.88
C GLU A 441 18.09 -10.88 -11.89
N THR A 442 16.80 -10.67 -12.22
CA THR A 442 16.09 -11.56 -13.16
C THR A 442 16.13 -11.09 -14.61
N GLY A 443 16.41 -9.80 -14.87
CA GLY A 443 16.35 -9.23 -16.21
C GLY A 443 14.95 -9.27 -16.84
N THR A 444 13.91 -9.41 -16.02
CA THR A 444 12.51 -9.48 -16.49
C THR A 444 12.06 -8.18 -17.15
N PHE A 445 12.58 -7.05 -16.67
CA PHE A 445 12.37 -5.71 -17.21
C PHE A 445 13.73 -5.03 -17.50
N THR A 446 13.76 -4.14 -18.49
CA THR A 446 14.85 -3.16 -18.59
C THR A 446 14.72 -2.12 -17.49
N LEU A 447 15.78 -1.36 -17.22
CA LEU A 447 15.71 -0.32 -16.18
C LEU A 447 14.75 0.81 -16.59
N GLU A 448 14.67 1.15 -17.87
CA GLU A 448 13.74 2.13 -18.44
C GLU A 448 12.28 1.72 -18.22
N GLU A 449 11.98 0.45 -18.49
CA GLU A 449 10.64 -0.11 -18.25
C GLU A 449 10.31 -0.13 -16.76
N GLY A 450 11.26 -0.54 -15.91
CA GLY A 450 11.10 -0.55 -14.45
C GLY A 450 10.81 0.84 -13.90
N VAL A 451 11.56 1.84 -14.32
CA VAL A 451 11.34 3.23 -13.93
C VAL A 451 9.95 3.70 -14.34
N ARG A 452 9.53 3.45 -15.60
CA ARG A 452 8.20 3.81 -16.08
C ARG A 452 7.09 3.17 -15.23
N ARG A 453 7.23 1.86 -14.90
CA ARG A 453 6.25 1.11 -14.10
C ARG A 453 6.08 1.64 -12.68
N LEU A 454 7.15 2.21 -12.11
CA LEU A 454 7.15 2.74 -10.73
C LEU A 454 6.78 4.24 -10.65
N THR A 455 6.69 4.95 -11.78
CA THR A 455 6.59 6.40 -11.77
C THR A 455 5.46 6.93 -12.66
N SER A 456 5.65 7.05 -13.97
CA SER A 456 4.67 7.66 -14.87
C SER A 456 3.41 6.81 -15.09
N ASP A 457 3.53 5.48 -15.08
CA ASP A 457 2.36 4.60 -15.23
C ASP A 457 1.36 4.77 -14.08
N PRO A 458 1.74 4.62 -12.78
CA PRO A 458 0.82 4.89 -11.68
C PRO A 458 0.37 6.34 -11.62
N ALA A 459 1.25 7.33 -11.86
CA ALA A 459 0.85 8.74 -11.87
C ALA A 459 -0.23 9.03 -12.90
N ARG A 460 -0.09 8.50 -14.13
CA ARG A 460 -1.05 8.67 -15.21
C ARG A 460 -2.40 7.99 -14.91
N LYS A 461 -2.37 6.72 -14.46
CA LYS A 461 -3.57 5.95 -14.17
C LYS A 461 -4.35 6.55 -12.98
N TYR A 462 -3.65 7.13 -12.00
CA TYR A 462 -4.22 7.82 -10.85
C TYR A 462 -4.52 9.31 -11.10
N ARG A 463 -4.31 9.79 -12.34
CA ARG A 463 -4.58 11.18 -12.72
C ARG A 463 -3.79 12.21 -11.90
N ILE A 464 -2.58 11.85 -11.42
CA ILE A 464 -1.70 12.73 -10.63
C ILE A 464 -0.98 13.68 -11.60
N PRO A 465 -1.24 15.01 -11.54
CA PRO A 465 -0.70 15.95 -12.52
C PRO A 465 0.78 16.25 -12.28
N LYS A 466 1.53 16.43 -13.37
CA LYS A 466 2.91 16.93 -13.40
C LYS A 466 3.90 16.17 -12.52
N ARG A 467 3.70 14.85 -12.32
CA ARG A 467 4.59 13.97 -11.54
C ARG A 467 4.88 12.67 -12.29
N GLY A 468 5.90 11.96 -11.83
CA GLY A 468 6.32 10.67 -12.41
C GLY A 468 7.18 10.79 -13.69
N ARG A 469 7.64 12.00 -14.06
CA ARG A 469 8.53 12.22 -15.21
C ARG A 469 9.60 13.26 -14.93
N ILE A 470 10.78 13.10 -15.55
CA ILE A 470 11.81 14.14 -15.59
C ILE A 470 11.69 14.89 -16.92
N ALA A 471 10.99 16.01 -16.92
CA ALA A 471 10.80 16.88 -18.08
C ALA A 471 10.54 18.33 -17.62
N PRO A 472 10.84 19.33 -18.45
CA PRO A 472 10.50 20.72 -18.13
C PRO A 472 9.00 20.88 -17.82
N GLY A 473 8.68 21.62 -16.75
CA GLY A 473 7.31 21.84 -16.26
C GLY A 473 6.80 20.77 -15.29
N GLN A 474 7.52 19.69 -15.07
CA GLN A 474 7.22 18.68 -14.06
C GLN A 474 7.78 19.08 -12.70
N TRP A 475 7.15 18.62 -11.59
CA TRP A 475 7.70 18.78 -10.25
C TRP A 475 9.01 17.99 -10.12
N ALA A 476 9.97 18.55 -9.44
CA ALA A 476 11.27 17.92 -9.21
C ALA A 476 11.20 16.94 -8.04
N ASP A 477 10.45 15.85 -8.24
CA ASP A 477 10.42 14.66 -7.40
C ASP A 477 11.41 13.66 -7.98
N LEU A 478 12.53 13.45 -7.31
CA LEU A 478 13.69 12.77 -7.89
C LEU A 478 14.26 11.71 -6.94
N LEU A 479 14.72 10.61 -7.51
CA LEU A 479 15.50 9.57 -6.84
C LEU A 479 16.84 9.41 -7.55
N LEU A 480 17.95 9.59 -6.83
CA LEU A 480 19.31 9.34 -7.29
C LEU A 480 19.83 8.06 -6.67
N PHE A 481 20.28 7.11 -7.49
CA PHE A 481 20.69 5.79 -7.02
C PHE A 481 21.78 5.15 -7.89
N GLU A 482 22.45 4.14 -7.31
CA GLU A 482 23.41 3.29 -8.01
C GLU A 482 22.72 2.00 -8.49
N PRO A 483 22.54 1.80 -9.81
CA PRO A 483 21.82 0.62 -10.34
C PRO A 483 22.43 -0.73 -9.94
N ALA A 484 23.75 -0.78 -9.77
CA ALA A 484 24.45 -2.00 -9.39
C ALA A 484 24.19 -2.40 -7.91
N GLN A 485 23.78 -1.45 -7.07
CA GLN A 485 23.65 -1.64 -5.62
C GLN A 485 22.21 -1.46 -5.12
N VAL A 486 21.32 -0.89 -5.94
CA VAL A 486 19.95 -0.58 -5.53
C VAL A 486 19.23 -1.80 -4.98
N GLY A 487 18.50 -1.60 -3.87
CA GLY A 487 17.73 -2.66 -3.22
C GLY A 487 17.27 -2.26 -1.83
N ILE A 488 16.84 -3.26 -1.07
CA ILE A 488 16.35 -3.13 0.30
C ILE A 488 17.12 -4.04 1.27
N SER A 489 17.13 -3.68 2.55
CA SER A 489 17.62 -4.56 3.62
C SER A 489 16.65 -5.73 3.88
N GLY A 490 17.07 -6.70 4.69
CA GLY A 490 16.14 -7.58 5.40
C GLY A 490 15.19 -6.77 6.30
N LEU A 491 14.16 -7.43 6.81
CA LEU A 491 13.26 -6.86 7.82
C LEU A 491 14.02 -6.59 9.12
N GLU A 492 13.70 -5.48 9.77
CA GLU A 492 14.26 -5.08 11.06
C GLU A 492 13.13 -4.58 11.95
N ARG A 493 13.04 -5.08 13.18
CA ARG A 493 12.08 -4.58 14.17
C ARG A 493 12.71 -3.40 14.91
N VAL A 494 11.99 -2.27 14.94
CA VAL A 494 12.40 -1.05 15.65
C VAL A 494 11.29 -0.58 16.58
N ALA A 495 11.68 0.00 17.73
CA ALA A 495 10.75 0.56 18.71
C ALA A 495 10.76 2.09 18.57
N ASP A 496 10.08 2.61 17.54
CA ASP A 496 10.06 4.04 17.19
C ASP A 496 8.65 4.62 17.03
N LEU A 497 7.62 3.84 17.38
CA LEU A 497 6.25 4.31 17.39
C LEU A 497 5.91 5.08 18.69
N PRO A 498 4.91 5.99 18.66
CA PRO A 498 4.38 6.62 19.86
C PRO A 498 4.01 5.58 20.93
N GLY A 499 4.16 5.94 22.21
CA GLY A 499 3.90 5.00 23.32
C GLY A 499 4.95 3.89 23.48
N GLY A 500 6.03 3.90 22.69
CA GLY A 500 7.08 2.87 22.72
C GLY A 500 6.73 1.61 21.91
N GLY A 501 5.70 1.68 21.07
CA GLY A 501 5.32 0.61 20.16
C GLY A 501 6.42 0.28 19.15
N SER A 502 6.42 -0.95 18.64
CA SER A 502 7.42 -1.41 17.67
C SER A 502 6.80 -1.73 16.31
N ARG A 503 7.62 -1.61 15.27
CA ARG A 503 7.24 -1.96 13.90
C ARG A 503 8.37 -2.61 13.12
N MET A 504 8.00 -3.25 12.02
CA MET A 504 8.94 -3.75 11.03
C MET A 504 9.30 -2.65 10.04
N ILE A 505 10.59 -2.51 9.74
CA ILE A 505 11.08 -1.58 8.71
C ILE A 505 12.06 -2.28 7.75
N ARG A 506 12.32 -1.61 6.63
CA ARG A 506 13.43 -1.90 5.71
C ARG A 506 14.23 -0.63 5.47
N LYS A 507 15.52 -0.80 5.21
CA LYS A 507 16.42 0.31 4.87
C LYS A 507 16.79 0.26 3.38
N PRO A 508 17.00 1.42 2.73
CA PRO A 508 17.45 1.46 1.34
C PRO A 508 18.90 0.99 1.21
N ARG A 509 19.23 0.45 0.03
CA ARG A 509 20.60 0.22 -0.43
C ARG A 509 20.81 0.91 -1.76
N GLY A 510 22.00 1.46 -1.98
CA GLY A 510 22.36 2.11 -3.24
C GLY A 510 21.56 3.40 -3.55
N VAL A 511 20.82 3.96 -2.59
CA VAL A 511 20.13 5.25 -2.70
C VAL A 511 21.10 6.35 -2.27
N HIS A 512 21.30 7.36 -3.13
CA HIS A 512 22.17 8.51 -2.88
C HIS A 512 21.42 9.78 -2.55
N GLY A 513 20.12 9.81 -2.74
CA GLY A 513 19.27 10.91 -2.31
C GLY A 513 17.87 10.88 -2.89
N VAL A 514 16.94 11.50 -2.15
CA VAL A 514 15.54 11.68 -2.55
C VAL A 514 15.19 13.16 -2.44
N TRP A 515 14.56 13.69 -3.48
CA TRP A 515 14.06 15.07 -3.53
C TRP A 515 12.55 15.06 -3.76
N VAL A 516 11.87 15.95 -3.06
CA VAL A 516 10.43 16.20 -3.21
C VAL A 516 10.25 17.68 -3.48
N ASN A 517 9.55 18.01 -4.56
CA ASN A 517 9.37 19.39 -4.99
C ASN A 517 10.69 20.21 -5.00
N GLY A 518 11.78 19.59 -5.50
CA GLY A 518 13.10 20.19 -5.62
C GLY A 518 13.93 20.29 -4.33
N LEU A 519 13.39 19.88 -3.20
CA LEU A 519 14.10 19.90 -1.92
C LEU A 519 14.51 18.50 -1.50
N ARG A 520 15.79 18.31 -1.16
CA ARG A 520 16.32 17.03 -0.69
C ARG A 520 15.73 16.68 0.66
N VAL A 521 15.10 15.52 0.78
CA VAL A 521 14.42 15.01 2.00
C VAL A 521 15.18 13.86 2.66
N PHE A 522 15.97 13.12 1.87
CA PHE A 522 16.82 12.02 2.34
C PHE A 522 18.18 12.08 1.62
N ASP A 523 19.27 11.86 2.36
CA ASP A 523 20.63 12.05 1.83
C ASP A 523 21.36 10.73 1.50
N GLY A 524 20.65 9.61 1.50
CA GLY A 524 21.18 8.27 1.33
C GLY A 524 21.41 7.53 2.66
N GLU A 525 21.52 8.26 3.76
CA GLU A 525 21.73 7.70 5.12
C GLU A 525 20.62 8.09 6.09
N LYS A 526 20.18 9.35 6.06
CA LYS A 526 19.23 9.92 7.02
C LYS A 526 18.26 10.92 6.41
N TYR A 527 17.12 11.09 7.04
CA TYR A 527 16.19 12.17 6.74
C TYR A 527 16.80 13.53 7.06
N ILE A 528 16.66 14.48 6.13
CA ILE A 528 17.08 15.86 6.33
C ILE A 528 16.00 16.57 7.15
N ARG A 529 16.28 16.81 8.43
CA ARG A 529 15.35 17.48 9.34
C ARG A 529 14.97 18.85 8.83
N ARG A 530 13.66 19.14 8.81
CA ARG A 530 13.06 20.42 8.44
C ARG A 530 11.96 20.76 9.43
N GLN A 531 11.63 22.03 9.55
CA GLN A 531 10.47 22.49 10.33
C GLN A 531 9.16 21.97 9.71
N SER A 532 9.10 21.91 8.37
CA SER A 532 8.00 21.35 7.60
C SER A 532 8.58 20.63 6.38
N GLY A 533 8.08 19.45 6.04
CA GLY A 533 8.45 18.75 4.82
C GLY A 533 7.98 19.50 3.57
N PRO A 534 8.62 19.25 2.42
CA PRO A 534 8.30 19.93 1.17
C PRO A 534 7.14 19.29 0.40
N GLY A 535 6.59 18.20 0.87
CA GLY A 535 5.50 17.48 0.20
C GLY A 535 4.21 18.30 0.18
N ALA A 536 3.52 18.22 -0.93
CA ALA A 536 2.24 18.87 -1.13
C ALA A 536 1.07 17.93 -0.81
N VAL A 537 -0.01 18.46 -0.26
CA VAL A 537 -1.32 17.78 -0.27
C VAL A 537 -1.93 17.99 -1.65
N ILE A 538 -1.99 16.92 -2.44
CA ILE A 538 -2.53 16.96 -3.80
C ILE A 538 -4.05 17.01 -3.71
N ARG A 539 -4.65 18.11 -4.16
CA ARG A 539 -6.12 18.33 -4.14
C ARG A 539 -6.71 18.47 -5.54
N THR A 540 -5.85 18.41 -6.55
CA THR A 540 -6.28 18.49 -7.94
C THR A 540 -5.76 17.29 -8.68
N PHE A 541 -6.65 16.55 -9.30
CA PHE A 541 -6.37 15.41 -10.15
C PHE A 541 -6.92 15.69 -11.53
N ASP A 542 -6.23 15.21 -12.57
CA ASP A 542 -6.69 15.39 -13.93
C ASP A 542 -8.03 14.66 -14.17
N PRO A 543 -8.87 15.13 -15.10
CA PRO A 543 -10.17 14.51 -15.39
C PRO A 543 -10.07 13.05 -15.86
#